data_66c07d3b1656cb8c58107c2efc51c7f0
#
_entry.id   66c07d3b1656cb8c58107c2efc51c7f0
#
_cell.length_a   1.000
_cell.length_b   1.000
_cell.length_c   1.000
_cell.angle_alpha   90.00
_cell.angle_beta   90.00
_cell.angle_gamma   90.00
#
_symmetry.space_group_name_H-M   'P 1'
#
loop_
_entity.id
_entity.type
_entity.pdbx_description
1 polymer ?
#
loop_
_entity_poly.entity_id
_entity_poly.type
_entity_poly.pdbx_seq_one_letter_code
_entity_poly.pdbx_strand_id
1 'polypeptide(L)'
;MTLRVALVGGPMYDDLYRRFTESSDHDVEVVVHADHPTLNREVAERLTAGERLDVISTHGKYAPSQARWLRPLDELVDDEVLAPLAPRSVDLCRFRGDLLCLPRNIDVRVLWWRTDLLERPPASWDDVLAAPGAFGFTGRESGLFGLFYELMVASGATPFDADGRPTLTGAPAVAAVECLRTMASQGPDDLPDWHYDEVDDALLDGRIAMAAAWPGGYERIRTSDRYETLRPAAYPGDKSYSGCHGWAIPRTCGDVDAAVALLTDLAGQEAQSIDAAAGTIPAHRAALDAYVPVDDVDAERLAVTRSTIEVAMLTYPPLECFLEIEDAAWGAIHDALVGTIDAPTAVDRMQAAAVAALEAAS
;
A
#
# COMPACT_ATOMS: atom_id res chain seq x y z
N MET A 1 29.94 -11.53 -4.79
CA MET A 1 29.00 -12.63 -5.12
C MET A 1 27.71 -11.98 -5.58
N THR A 2 27.14 -12.40 -6.73
CA THR A 2 25.87 -11.86 -7.23
C THR A 2 24.75 -12.07 -6.20
N LEU A 3 24.08 -11.01 -5.78
CA LEU A 3 22.92 -11.04 -4.88
C LEU A 3 21.66 -11.39 -5.67
N ARG A 4 20.88 -12.36 -5.19
CA ARG A 4 19.60 -12.77 -5.79
C ARG A 4 18.47 -12.00 -5.14
N VAL A 5 17.81 -11.16 -5.93
CA VAL A 5 16.83 -10.19 -5.44
C VAL A 5 15.43 -10.51 -5.96
N ALA A 6 14.42 -10.45 -5.09
CA ALA A 6 13.02 -10.52 -5.47
C ALA A 6 12.37 -9.13 -5.33
N LEU A 7 11.85 -8.59 -6.44
CA LEU A 7 11.31 -7.24 -6.53
C LEU A 7 9.80 -7.24 -6.81
N VAL A 8 9.11 -6.29 -6.18
CA VAL A 8 7.76 -5.91 -6.61
C VAL A 8 7.82 -5.27 -8.00
N GLY A 9 6.91 -5.66 -8.87
CA GLY A 9 6.78 -5.21 -10.25
C GLY A 9 5.41 -4.60 -10.54
N GLY A 10 5.26 -4.12 -11.77
CA GLY A 10 4.10 -3.41 -12.28
C GLY A 10 4.42 -1.96 -12.60
N PRO A 11 3.56 -1.24 -13.33
CA PRO A 11 3.82 0.11 -13.85
C PRO A 11 4.29 1.11 -12.78
N MET A 12 3.79 1.00 -11.55
CA MET A 12 4.20 1.84 -10.42
C MET A 12 5.64 1.57 -9.92
N TYR A 13 6.25 0.46 -10.36
CA TYR A 13 7.55 -0.03 -9.84
C TYR A 13 8.61 -0.23 -10.93
N ASP A 14 8.31 0.12 -12.20
CA ASP A 14 9.24 -0.07 -13.32
C ASP A 14 10.54 0.70 -13.13
N ASP A 15 10.50 1.91 -12.55
CA ASP A 15 11.69 2.69 -12.21
C ASP A 15 12.56 2.00 -11.17
N LEU A 16 11.95 1.28 -10.21
CA LEU A 16 12.67 0.47 -9.24
C LEU A 16 13.43 -0.68 -9.91
N TYR A 17 12.76 -1.42 -10.80
CA TYR A 17 13.39 -2.50 -11.57
C TYR A 17 14.59 -1.98 -12.39
N ARG A 18 14.39 -0.87 -13.10
CA ARG A 18 15.44 -0.22 -13.89
C ARG A 18 16.65 0.18 -13.04
N ARG A 19 16.43 0.71 -11.85
CA ARG A 19 17.51 1.05 -10.90
C ARG A 19 18.35 -0.16 -10.54
N PHE A 20 17.72 -1.30 -10.25
CA PHE A 20 18.44 -2.53 -9.93
C PHE A 20 19.23 -3.09 -11.11
N THR A 21 18.75 -2.95 -12.34
CA THR A 21 19.37 -3.52 -13.54
C THR A 21 20.40 -2.61 -14.20
N GLU A 22 20.21 -1.28 -14.13
CA GLU A 22 21.00 -0.31 -14.88
C GLU A 22 21.89 0.59 -14.00
N SER A 23 21.48 0.88 -12.76
CA SER A 23 22.11 1.90 -11.91
C SER A 23 22.68 1.38 -10.59
N SER A 24 22.57 0.10 -10.27
CA SER A 24 23.12 -0.45 -9.04
C SER A 24 24.61 -0.71 -9.19
N ASP A 25 25.41 -0.19 -8.24
CA ASP A 25 26.85 -0.52 -8.13
C ASP A 25 27.07 -1.92 -7.53
N HIS A 26 26.01 -2.59 -7.09
CA HIS A 26 26.03 -3.94 -6.56
C HIS A 26 25.82 -4.98 -7.67
N ASP A 27 26.49 -6.12 -7.54
CA ASP A 27 26.30 -7.26 -8.44
C ASP A 27 25.00 -7.98 -8.06
N VAL A 28 23.90 -7.68 -8.74
CA VAL A 28 22.54 -8.18 -8.45
C VAL A 28 21.93 -8.93 -9.63
N GLU A 29 21.19 -9.99 -9.33
CA GLU A 29 20.34 -10.74 -10.25
C GLU A 29 18.89 -10.65 -9.76
N VAL A 30 18.00 -10.03 -10.52
CA VAL A 30 16.57 -10.02 -10.20
C VAL A 30 15.96 -11.35 -10.64
N VAL A 31 15.64 -12.19 -9.66
CA VAL A 31 15.14 -13.56 -9.89
C VAL A 31 13.63 -13.67 -9.80
N VAL A 32 12.96 -12.69 -9.20
CA VAL A 32 11.51 -12.51 -9.19
C VAL A 32 11.22 -11.03 -9.44
N HIS A 33 10.31 -10.76 -10.37
CA HIS A 33 9.78 -9.43 -10.65
C HIS A 33 8.29 -9.59 -10.96
N ALA A 34 7.44 -9.32 -9.97
CA ALA A 34 6.00 -9.61 -10.05
C ALA A 34 5.20 -8.64 -9.17
N ASP A 35 3.88 -8.56 -9.42
CA ASP A 35 2.96 -7.86 -8.53
C ASP A 35 3.00 -8.41 -7.09
N HIS A 36 2.46 -7.66 -6.14
CA HIS A 36 2.52 -8.03 -4.71
C HIS A 36 1.96 -9.43 -4.40
N PRO A 37 0.76 -9.82 -4.85
CA PRO A 37 0.23 -11.16 -4.58
C PRO A 37 1.13 -12.27 -5.12
N THR A 38 1.58 -12.12 -6.36
CA THR A 38 2.47 -13.09 -7.02
C THR A 38 3.84 -13.12 -6.35
N LEU A 39 4.43 -11.95 -6.06
CA LEU A 39 5.71 -11.86 -5.35
C LEU A 39 5.65 -12.55 -3.99
N ASN A 40 4.61 -12.27 -3.17
CA ASN A 40 4.48 -12.87 -1.84
C ASN A 40 4.38 -14.39 -1.92
N ARG A 41 3.61 -14.92 -2.87
CA ARG A 41 3.47 -16.37 -3.09
C ARG A 41 4.79 -17.00 -3.53
N GLU A 42 5.45 -16.45 -4.55
CA GLU A 42 6.71 -16.99 -5.06
C GLU A 42 7.83 -16.93 -4.02
N VAL A 43 7.94 -15.82 -3.27
CA VAL A 43 8.91 -15.69 -2.18
C VAL A 43 8.64 -16.74 -1.10
N ALA A 44 7.38 -16.93 -0.68
CA ALA A 44 7.02 -17.94 0.31
C ALA A 44 7.35 -19.37 -0.16
N GLU A 45 7.05 -19.71 -1.41
CA GLU A 45 7.36 -21.02 -2.00
C GLU A 45 8.87 -21.28 -2.05
N ARG A 46 9.66 -20.33 -2.56
CA ARG A 46 11.12 -20.42 -2.66
C ARG A 46 11.79 -20.54 -1.30
N LEU A 47 11.41 -19.68 -0.34
CA LEU A 47 11.99 -19.69 1.00
C LEU A 47 11.59 -20.96 1.79
N THR A 48 10.37 -21.49 1.55
CA THR A 48 9.95 -22.78 2.13
C THR A 48 10.76 -23.93 1.55
N ALA A 49 11.11 -23.89 0.26
CA ALA A 49 11.98 -24.85 -0.39
C ALA A 49 13.47 -24.70 -0.01
N GLY A 50 13.83 -23.70 0.78
CA GLY A 50 15.22 -23.40 1.15
C GLY A 50 16.03 -22.79 0.00
N GLU A 51 15.39 -22.25 -1.03
CA GLU A 51 16.10 -21.59 -2.12
C GLU A 51 16.76 -20.30 -1.62
N ARG A 52 17.92 -20.00 -2.18
CA ARG A 52 18.65 -18.79 -1.88
C ARG A 52 17.95 -17.57 -2.47
N LEU A 53 17.53 -16.66 -1.58
CA LEU A 53 17.24 -15.26 -1.88
C LEU A 53 18.08 -14.41 -0.93
N ASP A 54 18.65 -13.32 -1.41
CA ASP A 54 19.54 -12.48 -0.61
C ASP A 54 18.83 -11.19 -0.14
N VAL A 55 18.01 -10.59 -0.99
CA VAL A 55 17.19 -9.42 -0.66
C VAL A 55 15.80 -9.60 -1.26
N ILE A 56 14.79 -9.22 -0.51
CA ILE A 56 13.40 -9.19 -1.00
C ILE A 56 12.77 -7.82 -0.76
N SER A 57 11.98 -7.38 -1.73
CA SER A 57 11.01 -6.30 -1.55
C SER A 57 9.83 -6.85 -0.73
N THR A 58 9.44 -6.14 0.34
CA THR A 58 8.30 -6.49 1.17
C THR A 58 7.52 -5.24 1.57
N HIS A 59 6.46 -5.40 2.32
CA HIS A 59 5.64 -4.31 2.84
C HIS A 59 5.38 -4.54 4.33
N GLY A 60 5.29 -3.46 5.12
CA GLY A 60 5.09 -3.55 6.57
C GLY A 60 3.90 -4.42 7.00
N LYS A 61 2.84 -4.51 6.19
CA LYS A 61 1.71 -5.40 6.46
C LYS A 61 2.00 -6.88 6.18
N TYR A 62 2.96 -7.18 5.28
CA TYR A 62 3.31 -8.55 4.89
C TYR A 62 4.50 -9.11 5.66
N ALA A 63 5.39 -8.25 6.14
CA ALA A 63 6.57 -8.66 6.88
C ALA A 63 6.26 -9.58 8.09
N PRO A 64 5.16 -9.37 8.87
CA PRO A 64 4.78 -10.30 9.92
C PRO A 64 4.56 -11.74 9.46
N SER A 65 3.88 -11.97 8.33
CA SER A 65 3.65 -13.31 7.77
C SER A 65 4.94 -13.97 7.25
N GLN A 66 5.93 -13.15 6.92
CA GLN A 66 7.24 -13.58 6.42
C GLN A 66 8.29 -13.72 7.54
N ALA A 67 7.98 -13.33 8.79
CA ALA A 67 8.94 -13.24 9.90
C ALA A 67 9.75 -14.52 10.12
N ARG A 68 9.14 -15.70 9.93
CA ARG A 68 9.83 -17.00 10.07
C ARG A 68 11.01 -17.17 9.10
N TRP A 69 10.99 -16.51 7.96
CA TRP A 69 12.03 -16.58 6.94
C TRP A 69 12.99 -15.40 6.95
N LEU A 70 12.63 -14.28 7.63
CA LEU A 70 13.42 -13.06 7.62
C LEU A 70 14.44 -13.04 8.77
N ARG A 71 15.57 -12.37 8.53
CA ARG A 71 16.54 -12.03 9.57
C ARG A 71 16.10 -10.73 10.25
N PRO A 72 16.06 -10.67 11.59
CA PRO A 72 16.03 -9.38 12.28
C PRO A 72 17.23 -8.52 11.84
N LEU A 73 16.98 -7.25 11.58
CA LEU A 73 18.01 -6.31 11.12
C LEU A 73 18.64 -5.51 12.25
N ASP A 74 18.17 -5.65 13.49
CA ASP A 74 18.60 -4.82 14.63
C ASP A 74 20.11 -4.93 14.96
N GLU A 75 20.71 -6.09 14.70
CA GLU A 75 22.15 -6.30 14.89
C GLU A 75 22.95 -6.18 13.57
N LEU A 76 22.29 -5.96 12.46
CA LEU A 76 22.89 -5.93 11.12
C LEU A 76 22.98 -4.51 10.56
N VAL A 77 22.10 -3.62 11.00
CA VAL A 77 22.00 -2.25 10.49
C VAL A 77 22.28 -1.28 11.62
N ASP A 78 23.26 -0.42 11.44
CA ASP A 78 23.68 0.56 12.44
C ASP A 78 22.61 1.64 12.66
N ASP A 79 22.58 2.22 13.87
CA ASP A 79 21.70 3.33 14.22
C ASP A 79 21.88 4.54 13.29
N GLU A 80 23.08 4.72 12.72
CA GLU A 80 23.37 5.78 11.74
C GLU A 80 22.56 5.65 10.46
N VAL A 81 22.18 4.43 10.06
CA VAL A 81 21.31 4.17 8.90
C VAL A 81 19.85 4.43 9.26
N LEU A 82 19.43 4.11 10.49
CA LEU A 82 18.05 4.26 10.94
C LEU A 82 17.71 5.71 11.33
N ALA A 83 18.64 6.44 11.91
CA ALA A 83 18.40 7.79 12.44
C ALA A 83 17.88 8.82 11.41
N PRO A 84 18.28 8.80 10.12
CA PRO A 84 17.73 9.69 9.11
C PRO A 84 16.32 9.31 8.64
N LEU A 85 15.87 8.07 8.88
CA LEU A 85 14.56 7.60 8.43
C LEU A 85 13.43 8.16 9.31
N ALA A 86 12.25 8.28 8.75
CA ALA A 86 11.07 8.71 9.50
C ALA A 86 10.74 7.66 10.58
N PRO A 87 10.64 8.03 11.86
CA PRO A 87 10.43 7.04 12.93
C PRO A 87 9.20 6.16 12.68
N ARG A 88 8.11 6.73 12.16
CA ARG A 88 6.89 5.99 11.87
C ARG A 88 7.10 4.91 10.79
N SER A 89 7.94 5.15 9.79
CA SER A 89 8.26 4.14 8.78
C SER A 89 9.08 2.99 9.38
N VAL A 90 10.01 3.29 10.29
CA VAL A 90 10.77 2.28 11.02
C VAL A 90 9.85 1.46 11.92
N ASP A 91 8.90 2.10 12.63
CA ASP A 91 7.93 1.41 13.48
C ASP A 91 7.05 0.44 12.67
N LEU A 92 6.64 0.82 11.47
CA LEU A 92 5.85 -0.03 10.56
C LEU A 92 6.61 -1.26 10.03
N CYS A 93 7.93 -1.24 10.11
CA CYS A 93 8.80 -2.34 9.73
C CYS A 93 9.15 -3.28 10.89
N ARG A 94 8.62 -3.01 12.10
CA ARG A 94 8.84 -3.84 13.29
C ARG A 94 7.71 -4.81 13.54
N PHE A 95 8.10 -6.01 13.96
CA PHE A 95 7.17 -7.03 14.42
C PHE A 95 7.70 -7.72 15.66
N ARG A 96 6.92 -7.73 16.76
CA ARG A 96 7.32 -8.32 18.07
C ARG A 96 8.65 -7.79 18.62
N GLY A 97 9.01 -6.55 18.26
CA GLY A 97 10.25 -5.90 18.65
C GLY A 97 11.35 -5.95 17.60
N ASP A 98 11.37 -6.95 16.75
CA ASP A 98 12.36 -7.14 15.69
C ASP A 98 12.11 -6.20 14.51
N LEU A 99 13.15 -5.58 13.98
CA LEU A 99 13.13 -4.85 12.70
C LEU A 99 13.25 -5.88 11.56
N LEU A 100 12.14 -6.17 10.87
CA LEU A 100 12.10 -7.21 9.83
C LEU A 100 12.47 -6.69 8.44
N CYS A 101 12.30 -5.40 8.20
CA CYS A 101 12.71 -4.79 6.94
C CYS A 101 13.17 -3.35 7.15
N LEU A 102 14.01 -2.86 6.24
CA LEU A 102 14.47 -1.48 6.22
C LEU A 102 13.52 -0.64 5.35
N PRO A 103 12.92 0.44 5.86
CA PRO A 103 11.90 1.18 5.12
C PRO A 103 12.46 1.90 3.90
N ARG A 104 11.72 1.81 2.79
CA ARG A 104 11.97 2.51 1.54
C ARG A 104 11.14 3.79 1.44
N ASN A 105 9.84 3.68 1.63
CA ASN A 105 8.88 4.79 1.46
C ASN A 105 7.74 4.68 2.46
N ILE A 106 6.96 5.74 2.56
CA ILE A 106 5.67 5.73 3.25
C ILE A 106 4.59 5.84 2.18
N ASP A 107 3.68 4.87 2.16
CA ASP A 107 2.55 4.87 1.25
C ASP A 107 1.32 5.44 1.95
N VAL A 108 0.84 6.56 1.45
CA VAL A 108 -0.45 7.15 1.83
C VAL A 108 -1.17 7.56 0.57
N ARG A 109 -2.48 7.27 0.51
CA ARG A 109 -3.30 7.71 -0.62
C ARG A 109 -3.79 9.13 -0.40
N VAL A 110 -3.84 9.90 -1.49
CA VAL A 110 -4.52 11.19 -1.55
C VAL A 110 -5.66 11.10 -2.55
N LEU A 111 -6.71 11.88 -2.33
CA LEU A 111 -7.78 12.01 -3.30
C LEU A 111 -7.30 12.83 -4.48
N TRP A 112 -7.51 12.34 -5.71
CA TRP A 112 -7.45 13.14 -6.93
C TRP A 112 -8.86 13.35 -7.46
N TRP A 113 -9.20 14.59 -7.81
CA TRP A 113 -10.52 14.96 -8.26
C TRP A 113 -10.48 15.92 -9.44
N ARG A 114 -11.51 15.89 -10.26
CA ARG A 114 -11.64 16.67 -11.49
C ARG A 114 -12.33 18.00 -11.22
N THR A 115 -11.60 19.10 -11.38
CA THR A 115 -12.08 20.48 -11.18
C THR A 115 -13.05 20.95 -12.27
N ASP A 116 -13.06 20.30 -13.43
CA ASP A 116 -14.00 20.56 -14.51
C ASP A 116 -15.36 19.89 -14.29
N LEU A 117 -15.48 18.98 -13.34
CA LEU A 117 -16.73 18.28 -12.99
C LEU A 117 -17.26 18.67 -11.60
N LEU A 118 -16.39 19.00 -10.68
CA LEU A 118 -16.73 19.27 -9.29
C LEU A 118 -16.27 20.68 -8.90
N GLU A 119 -17.10 21.40 -8.16
CA GLU A 119 -16.76 22.75 -7.66
C GLU A 119 -15.78 22.70 -6.47
N ARG A 120 -15.77 21.59 -5.73
CA ARG A 120 -14.91 21.36 -4.56
C ARG A 120 -14.65 19.86 -4.40
N PRO A 121 -13.53 19.46 -3.73
CA PRO A 121 -13.30 18.07 -3.40
C PRO A 121 -14.32 17.60 -2.36
N PRO A 122 -14.79 16.32 -2.44
CA PRO A 122 -15.60 15.71 -1.37
C PRO A 122 -14.76 15.56 -0.09
N ALA A 123 -15.32 15.98 1.04
CA ALA A 123 -14.68 15.90 2.35
C ALA A 123 -15.12 14.67 3.16
N SER A 124 -16.26 14.07 2.81
CA SER A 124 -16.81 12.91 3.47
C SER A 124 -17.27 11.85 2.47
N TRP A 125 -17.52 10.63 2.93
CA TRP A 125 -18.08 9.58 2.09
C TRP A 125 -19.51 9.90 1.62
N ASP A 126 -20.28 10.66 2.40
CA ASP A 126 -21.59 11.15 1.97
C ASP A 126 -21.45 12.17 0.82
N ASP A 127 -20.42 13.05 0.88
CA ASP A 127 -20.10 13.96 -0.24
C ASP A 127 -19.70 13.15 -1.50
N VAL A 128 -18.93 12.07 -1.36
CA VAL A 128 -18.56 11.18 -2.47
C VAL A 128 -19.79 10.59 -3.13
N LEU A 129 -20.73 10.03 -2.32
CA LEU A 129 -21.96 9.42 -2.83
C LEU A 129 -22.91 10.43 -3.47
N ALA A 130 -22.86 11.70 -3.04
CA ALA A 130 -23.71 12.78 -3.58
C ALA A 130 -23.06 13.52 -4.76
N ALA A 131 -21.77 13.31 -5.05
CA ALA A 131 -21.04 14.03 -6.09
C ALA A 131 -21.52 13.65 -7.49
N PRO A 132 -21.51 14.60 -8.45
CA PRO A 132 -21.68 14.25 -9.85
C PRO A 132 -20.45 13.50 -10.36
N GLY A 133 -20.69 12.29 -10.90
CA GLY A 133 -19.62 11.42 -11.40
C GLY A 133 -19.08 10.43 -10.36
N ALA A 134 -18.49 9.36 -10.87
CA ALA A 134 -18.11 8.21 -10.05
C ALA A 134 -16.81 8.43 -9.28
N PHE A 135 -16.74 7.82 -8.11
CA PHE A 135 -15.50 7.54 -7.40
C PHE A 135 -14.95 6.19 -7.86
N GLY A 136 -13.74 6.19 -8.41
CA GLY A 136 -13.05 4.96 -8.79
C GLY A 136 -12.29 4.35 -7.63
N PHE A 137 -12.41 3.04 -7.50
CA PHE A 137 -11.72 2.27 -6.49
C PHE A 137 -11.42 0.85 -6.99
N THR A 138 -10.49 0.17 -6.34
CA THR A 138 -10.18 -1.22 -6.64
C THR A 138 -11.34 -2.12 -6.23
N GLY A 139 -11.92 -2.83 -7.19
CA GLY A 139 -13.04 -3.75 -6.97
C GLY A 139 -12.62 -5.12 -6.46
N ARG A 140 -11.31 -5.39 -6.34
CA ARG A 140 -10.76 -6.69 -5.94
C ARG A 140 -9.49 -6.55 -5.10
N GLU A 141 -9.08 -7.66 -4.49
CA GLU A 141 -7.82 -7.82 -3.75
C GLU A 141 -7.65 -6.83 -2.58
N SER A 142 -6.42 -6.61 -2.19
CA SER A 142 -6.07 -5.82 -1.00
C SER A 142 -6.60 -4.39 -1.02
N GLY A 143 -6.78 -3.81 -2.19
CA GLY A 143 -7.32 -2.46 -2.31
C GLY A 143 -8.81 -2.37 -1.96
N LEU A 144 -9.59 -3.39 -2.29
CA LEU A 144 -10.99 -3.48 -1.89
C LEU A 144 -11.13 -3.63 -0.37
N PHE A 145 -10.35 -4.52 0.23
CA PHE A 145 -10.34 -4.64 1.70
C PHE A 145 -9.87 -3.35 2.38
N GLY A 146 -8.87 -2.68 1.81
CA GLY A 146 -8.38 -1.39 2.32
C GLY A 146 -9.46 -0.33 2.37
N LEU A 147 -10.24 -0.17 1.31
CA LEU A 147 -11.33 0.80 1.27
C LEU A 147 -12.46 0.43 2.25
N PHE A 148 -12.82 -0.86 2.35
CA PHE A 148 -13.75 -1.33 3.38
C PHE A 148 -13.28 -0.96 4.79
N TYR A 149 -12.00 -1.19 5.09
CA TYR A 149 -11.38 -0.87 6.36
C TYR A 149 -11.47 0.63 6.68
N GLU A 150 -11.19 1.50 5.69
CA GLU A 150 -11.31 2.96 5.82
C GLU A 150 -12.75 3.39 6.10
N LEU A 151 -13.72 2.83 5.40
CA LEU A 151 -15.15 3.12 5.61
C LEU A 151 -15.61 2.71 7.01
N MET A 152 -15.17 1.56 7.52
CA MET A 152 -15.44 1.17 8.89
C MET A 152 -14.88 2.16 9.90
N VAL A 153 -13.59 2.52 9.77
CA VAL A 153 -12.94 3.46 10.69
C VAL A 153 -13.55 4.86 10.59
N ALA A 154 -13.90 5.32 9.39
CA ALA A 154 -14.56 6.61 9.19
C ALA A 154 -15.94 6.66 9.88
N SER A 155 -16.64 5.52 10.04
CA SER A 155 -17.86 5.41 10.82
C SER A 155 -17.65 5.34 12.33
N GLY A 156 -16.40 5.40 12.81
CA GLY A 156 -16.04 5.28 14.23
C GLY A 156 -15.91 3.84 14.73
N ALA A 157 -15.94 2.85 13.84
CA ALA A 157 -15.74 1.45 14.20
C ALA A 157 -14.25 1.10 14.33
N THR A 158 -13.98 0.02 15.05
CA THR A 158 -12.63 -0.53 15.23
C THR A 158 -12.59 -1.92 14.61
N PRO A 159 -12.01 -2.11 13.40
CA PRO A 159 -12.03 -3.40 12.69
C PRO A 159 -11.27 -4.52 13.38
N PHE A 160 -10.33 -4.19 14.26
CA PHE A 160 -9.60 -5.12 15.13
C PHE A 160 -9.56 -4.53 16.53
N ASP A 161 -9.72 -5.37 17.55
CA ASP A 161 -9.60 -4.95 18.95
C ASP A 161 -8.12 -4.71 19.35
N ALA A 162 -7.90 -4.33 20.61
CA ALA A 162 -6.57 -4.05 21.14
C ALA A 162 -5.65 -5.29 21.18
N ASP A 163 -6.21 -6.49 21.14
CA ASP A 163 -5.49 -7.77 21.10
C ASP A 163 -5.26 -8.25 19.65
N GLY A 164 -5.66 -7.45 18.64
CA GLY A 164 -5.56 -7.77 17.22
C GLY A 164 -6.61 -8.77 16.74
N ARG A 165 -7.70 -9.00 17.52
CA ARG A 165 -8.77 -9.89 17.09
C ARG A 165 -9.72 -9.16 16.14
N PRO A 166 -10.15 -9.81 15.05
CA PRO A 166 -11.05 -9.20 14.08
C PRO A 166 -12.43 -8.90 14.70
N THR A 167 -12.89 -7.69 14.46
CA THR A 167 -14.22 -7.16 14.82
C THR A 167 -14.93 -6.63 13.58
N LEU A 168 -14.82 -7.38 12.46
CA LEU A 168 -15.37 -7.06 11.14
C LEU A 168 -16.86 -7.39 11.08
N THR A 169 -17.65 -6.84 12.00
CA THR A 169 -19.06 -7.24 12.19
C THR A 169 -19.95 -6.07 12.57
N GLY A 170 -21.26 -6.33 12.61
CA GLY A 170 -22.27 -5.38 13.05
C GLY A 170 -22.66 -4.33 12.01
N ALA A 171 -23.46 -3.36 12.43
CA ALA A 171 -24.02 -2.34 11.54
C ALA A 171 -22.96 -1.50 10.79
N PRO A 172 -21.81 -1.11 11.39
CA PRO A 172 -20.77 -0.38 10.66
C PRO A 172 -20.17 -1.18 9.51
N ALA A 173 -19.92 -2.48 9.68
CA ALA A 173 -19.39 -3.34 8.63
C ALA A 173 -20.38 -3.52 7.48
N VAL A 174 -21.67 -3.74 7.81
CA VAL A 174 -22.73 -3.82 6.80
C VAL A 174 -22.86 -2.51 6.04
N ALA A 175 -22.84 -1.36 6.73
CA ALA A 175 -22.90 -0.05 6.10
C ALA A 175 -21.71 0.21 5.18
N ALA A 176 -20.49 -0.23 5.55
CA ALA A 176 -19.31 -0.11 4.70
C ALA A 176 -19.46 -0.92 3.41
N VAL A 177 -19.96 -2.17 3.48
CA VAL A 177 -20.22 -2.99 2.28
C VAL A 177 -21.31 -2.36 1.41
N GLU A 178 -22.39 -1.84 1.98
CA GLU A 178 -23.46 -1.17 1.21
C GLU A 178 -22.97 0.15 0.57
N CYS A 179 -22.07 0.89 1.24
CA CYS A 179 -21.41 2.06 0.66
C CYS A 179 -20.61 1.68 -0.58
N LEU A 180 -19.78 0.62 -0.50
CA LEU A 180 -19.02 0.10 -1.63
C LEU A 180 -19.93 -0.33 -2.79
N ARG A 181 -21.02 -1.04 -2.50
CA ARG A 181 -22.01 -1.42 -3.52
C ARG A 181 -22.65 -0.21 -4.19
N THR A 182 -22.97 0.81 -3.41
CA THR A 182 -23.55 2.06 -3.93
C THR A 182 -22.57 2.76 -4.85
N MET A 183 -21.30 2.93 -4.43
CA MET A 183 -20.25 3.52 -5.27
C MET A 183 -20.02 2.71 -6.54
N ALA A 184 -19.98 1.38 -6.46
CA ALA A 184 -19.86 0.52 -7.64
C ALA A 184 -21.02 0.70 -8.62
N SER A 185 -22.25 0.82 -8.12
CA SER A 185 -23.45 1.04 -8.97
C SER A 185 -23.48 2.42 -9.65
N GLN A 186 -22.71 3.38 -9.15
CA GLN A 186 -22.54 4.71 -9.73
C GLN A 186 -21.37 4.79 -10.70
N GLY A 187 -20.49 3.79 -10.69
CA GLY A 187 -19.29 3.68 -11.49
C GLY A 187 -19.50 2.95 -12.82
N PRO A 188 -18.43 2.78 -13.59
CA PRO A 188 -18.43 1.91 -14.76
C PRO A 188 -18.75 0.45 -14.42
N ASP A 189 -19.43 -0.26 -15.34
CA ASP A 189 -19.90 -1.64 -15.14
C ASP A 189 -18.75 -2.62 -14.82
N ASP A 190 -17.54 -2.34 -15.32
CA ASP A 190 -16.33 -3.15 -15.11
C ASP A 190 -15.56 -2.79 -13.82
N LEU A 191 -16.01 -1.82 -13.03
CA LEU A 191 -15.34 -1.40 -11.79
C LEU A 191 -15.08 -2.55 -10.80
N PRO A 192 -15.97 -3.53 -10.62
CA PRO A 192 -15.70 -4.66 -9.74
C PRO A 192 -14.45 -5.49 -10.11
N ASP A 193 -14.02 -5.43 -11.37
CA ASP A 193 -12.83 -6.15 -11.87
C ASP A 193 -11.53 -5.34 -11.79
N TRP A 194 -11.63 -4.06 -11.35
CA TRP A 194 -10.47 -3.15 -11.33
C TRP A 194 -9.48 -3.47 -10.21
N HIS A 195 -8.20 -3.31 -10.55
CA HIS A 195 -7.09 -3.17 -9.62
C HIS A 195 -6.57 -1.72 -9.64
N TYR A 196 -5.39 -1.44 -9.10
CA TYR A 196 -4.88 -0.07 -8.99
C TYR A 196 -4.64 0.60 -10.35
N ASP A 197 -4.09 -0.14 -11.32
CA ASP A 197 -3.78 0.42 -12.63
C ASP A 197 -5.05 0.79 -13.41
N GLU A 198 -6.11 -0.03 -13.33
CA GLU A 198 -7.39 0.28 -13.96
C GLU A 198 -8.08 1.49 -13.32
N VAL A 199 -7.88 1.73 -12.02
CA VAL A 199 -8.39 2.94 -11.34
C VAL A 199 -7.67 4.18 -11.86
N ASP A 200 -6.33 4.13 -11.94
CA ASP A 200 -5.53 5.24 -12.47
C ASP A 200 -5.89 5.49 -13.93
N ASP A 201 -5.98 4.45 -14.77
CA ASP A 201 -6.39 4.57 -16.18
C ASP A 201 -7.78 5.21 -16.31
N ALA A 202 -8.75 4.77 -15.51
CA ALA A 202 -10.11 5.31 -15.56
C ALA A 202 -10.17 6.80 -15.19
N LEU A 203 -9.33 7.25 -14.24
CA LEU A 203 -9.21 8.66 -13.87
C LEU A 203 -8.58 9.46 -15.03
N LEU A 204 -7.50 8.96 -15.61
CA LEU A 204 -6.77 9.61 -16.69
C LEU A 204 -7.55 9.60 -18.00
N ASP A 205 -8.32 8.57 -18.29
CA ASP A 205 -9.22 8.49 -19.45
C ASP A 205 -10.50 9.31 -19.25
N GLY A 206 -10.78 9.75 -18.02
CA GLY A 206 -11.96 10.54 -17.68
C GLY A 206 -13.24 9.76 -17.54
N ARG A 207 -13.16 8.45 -17.31
CA ARG A 207 -14.29 7.55 -17.02
C ARG A 207 -14.90 7.79 -15.64
N ILE A 208 -14.11 8.37 -14.73
CA ILE A 208 -14.49 8.69 -13.35
C ILE A 208 -14.14 10.15 -13.02
N ALA A 209 -14.79 10.69 -12.00
CA ALA A 209 -14.60 12.07 -11.57
C ALA A 209 -13.55 12.23 -10.47
N MET A 210 -13.29 11.18 -9.72
CA MET A 210 -12.37 11.19 -8.59
C MET A 210 -11.90 9.77 -8.26
N ALA A 211 -10.70 9.67 -7.70
CA ALA A 211 -10.13 8.42 -7.19
C ALA A 211 -9.07 8.70 -6.13
N ALA A 212 -8.79 7.71 -5.29
CA ALA A 212 -7.62 7.74 -4.42
C ALA A 212 -6.43 7.11 -5.17
N ALA A 213 -5.34 7.86 -5.31
CA ALA A 213 -4.12 7.34 -5.92
C ALA A 213 -2.99 7.18 -4.90
N TRP A 214 -2.16 6.19 -5.14
CA TRP A 214 -0.91 5.97 -4.42
C TRP A 214 0.19 6.90 -4.95
N PRO A 215 1.20 7.23 -4.13
CA PRO A 215 2.30 8.09 -4.57
C PRO A 215 3.01 7.61 -5.84
N GLY A 216 3.16 6.30 -6.03
CA GLY A 216 3.77 5.73 -7.23
C GLY A 216 3.02 5.99 -8.55
N GLY A 217 1.73 6.33 -8.50
CA GLY A 217 0.94 6.72 -9.66
C GLY A 217 1.10 8.19 -10.09
N TYR A 218 1.81 9.00 -9.28
CA TYR A 218 1.88 10.46 -9.51
C TYR A 218 2.50 10.83 -10.86
N GLU A 219 3.57 10.16 -11.29
CA GLU A 219 4.21 10.45 -12.58
C GLU A 219 3.26 10.26 -13.77
N ARG A 220 2.41 9.24 -13.72
CA ARG A 220 1.36 9.01 -14.73
C ARG A 220 0.32 10.13 -14.73
N ILE A 221 -0.10 10.57 -13.53
CA ILE A 221 -1.04 11.69 -13.37
C ILE A 221 -0.40 12.98 -13.93
N ARG A 222 0.84 13.28 -13.55
CA ARG A 222 1.56 14.50 -13.92
C ARG A 222 1.79 14.63 -15.43
N THR A 223 2.05 13.52 -16.10
CA THR A 223 2.33 13.50 -17.56
C THR A 223 1.09 13.31 -18.41
N SER A 224 -0.09 13.20 -17.80
CA SER A 224 -1.34 13.01 -18.52
C SER A 224 -1.88 14.31 -19.13
N ASP A 225 -2.66 14.19 -20.20
CA ASP A 225 -3.38 15.31 -20.83
C ASP A 225 -4.43 15.95 -19.90
N ARG A 226 -4.77 15.29 -18.77
CA ARG A 226 -5.76 15.77 -17.80
C ARG A 226 -5.16 16.47 -16.59
N TYR A 227 -3.84 16.53 -16.48
CA TYR A 227 -3.18 17.08 -15.29
C TYR A 227 -3.69 18.47 -14.90
N GLU A 228 -3.95 19.35 -15.87
CA GLU A 228 -4.46 20.70 -15.61
C GLU A 228 -5.85 20.74 -14.93
N THR A 229 -6.66 19.68 -15.11
CA THR A 229 -7.99 19.57 -14.52
C THR A 229 -8.03 18.69 -13.27
N LEU A 230 -6.90 18.07 -12.89
CA LEU A 230 -6.79 17.24 -11.69
C LEU A 230 -6.19 18.03 -10.54
N ARG A 231 -6.75 17.87 -9.34
CA ARG A 231 -6.21 18.43 -8.10
C ARG A 231 -6.16 17.37 -7.01
N PRO A 232 -5.13 17.39 -6.17
CA PRO A 232 -5.06 16.56 -4.98
C PRO A 232 -5.91 17.16 -3.86
N ALA A 233 -6.42 16.32 -2.98
CA ALA A 233 -7.13 16.73 -1.77
C ALA A 233 -6.95 15.69 -0.66
N ALA A 234 -7.31 16.07 0.57
CA ALA A 234 -7.40 15.14 1.68
C ALA A 234 -8.38 14.01 1.36
N TYR A 235 -8.08 12.83 1.90
CA TYR A 235 -8.92 11.65 1.68
C TYR A 235 -10.27 11.80 2.41
N PRO A 236 -11.39 11.37 1.80
CA PRO A 236 -12.70 11.49 2.43
C PRO A 236 -12.74 10.78 3.80
N GLY A 237 -13.33 11.45 4.81
CA GLY A 237 -13.42 10.91 6.16
C GLY A 237 -12.13 10.97 6.98
N ASP A 238 -11.15 11.74 6.56
CA ASP A 238 -9.89 12.03 7.29
C ASP A 238 -9.10 10.78 7.71
N LYS A 239 -9.26 9.64 7.02
CA LYS A 239 -8.51 8.42 7.29
C LYS A 239 -8.14 7.74 5.98
N SER A 240 -6.84 7.58 5.74
CA SER A 240 -6.30 6.90 4.58
C SER A 240 -5.51 5.68 5.02
N TYR A 241 -5.85 4.52 4.46
CA TYR A 241 -5.03 3.33 4.61
C TYR A 241 -3.61 3.62 4.12
N SER A 242 -2.65 3.17 4.88
CA SER A 242 -1.26 3.56 4.74
C SER A 242 -0.34 2.40 5.09
N GLY A 243 0.85 2.44 4.56
CA GLY A 243 1.86 1.42 4.83
C GLY A 243 3.26 1.90 4.55
N CYS A 244 4.15 0.95 4.42
CA CYS A 244 5.56 1.18 4.16
C CYS A 244 6.10 0.01 3.34
N HIS A 245 6.63 0.27 2.16
CA HIS A 245 7.48 -0.69 1.49
C HIS A 245 8.86 -0.71 2.13
N GLY A 246 9.49 -1.87 2.12
CA GLY A 246 10.83 -2.03 2.68
C GLY A 246 11.60 -3.17 2.03
N TRP A 247 12.84 -3.28 2.45
CA TRP A 247 13.81 -4.26 2.02
C TRP A 247 14.11 -5.22 3.16
N ALA A 248 14.04 -6.52 2.92
CA ALA A 248 14.32 -7.52 3.94
C ALA A 248 15.40 -8.51 3.48
N ILE A 249 16.12 -9.10 4.45
CA ILE A 249 17.13 -10.11 4.22
C ILE A 249 16.58 -11.47 4.69
N PRO A 250 16.34 -12.41 3.78
CA PRO A 250 15.96 -13.78 4.14
C PRO A 250 17.06 -14.53 4.89
N ARG A 251 16.65 -15.50 5.71
CA ARG A 251 17.61 -16.41 6.41
C ARG A 251 18.42 -17.27 5.45
N THR A 252 17.95 -17.45 4.21
CA THR A 252 18.65 -18.16 3.12
C THR A 252 19.72 -17.31 2.43
N CYS A 253 19.89 -16.03 2.82
CA CYS A 253 20.91 -15.15 2.25
C CYS A 253 22.31 -15.77 2.36
N GLY A 254 23.02 -15.80 1.23
CA GLY A 254 24.35 -16.39 1.14
C GLY A 254 25.50 -15.43 1.45
N ASP A 255 25.23 -14.10 1.39
CA ASP A 255 26.23 -13.05 1.67
C ASP A 255 25.53 -11.88 2.40
N VAL A 256 25.46 -12.01 3.72
CA VAL A 256 24.74 -11.05 4.57
C VAL A 256 25.39 -9.67 4.52
N ASP A 257 26.71 -9.60 4.51
CA ASP A 257 27.42 -8.31 4.51
C ASP A 257 27.16 -7.53 3.21
N ALA A 258 27.16 -8.22 2.07
CA ALA A 258 26.81 -7.60 0.79
C ALA A 258 25.33 -7.20 0.72
N ALA A 259 24.43 -8.01 1.30
CA ALA A 259 23.01 -7.67 1.37
C ALA A 259 22.76 -6.44 2.26
N VAL A 260 23.43 -6.34 3.42
CA VAL A 260 23.34 -5.18 4.32
C VAL A 260 23.89 -3.93 3.63
N ALA A 261 25.02 -4.03 2.90
CA ALA A 261 25.55 -2.91 2.14
C ALA A 261 24.53 -2.41 1.09
N LEU A 262 23.91 -3.32 0.33
CA LEU A 262 22.85 -2.96 -0.62
C LEU A 262 21.65 -2.28 0.09
N LEU A 263 21.19 -2.82 1.21
CA LEU A 263 20.08 -2.22 1.96
C LEU A 263 20.44 -0.82 2.47
N THR A 264 21.65 -0.62 2.95
CA THR A 264 22.14 0.67 3.44
C THR A 264 22.14 1.72 2.32
N ASP A 265 22.62 1.35 1.13
CA ASP A 265 22.62 2.24 -0.03
C ASP A 265 21.19 2.59 -0.47
N LEU A 266 20.28 1.60 -0.49
CA LEU A 266 18.86 1.80 -0.84
C LEU A 266 18.10 2.65 0.18
N ALA A 267 18.49 2.62 1.45
CA ALA A 267 17.93 3.47 2.50
C ALA A 267 18.58 4.85 2.54
N GLY A 268 19.68 5.05 1.84
CA GLY A 268 20.44 6.29 1.80
C GLY A 268 19.71 7.43 1.10
N GLN A 269 20.12 8.67 1.40
CA GLN A 269 19.50 9.88 0.86
C GLN A 269 19.50 9.91 -0.67
N GLU A 270 20.58 9.50 -1.32
CA GLU A 270 20.71 9.53 -2.77
C GLU A 270 19.66 8.64 -3.45
N ALA A 271 19.58 7.36 -3.05
CA ALA A 271 18.63 6.41 -3.60
C ALA A 271 17.19 6.86 -3.36
N GLN A 272 16.89 7.33 -2.16
CA GLN A 272 15.53 7.77 -1.81
C GLN A 272 15.18 9.15 -2.42
N SER A 273 16.15 9.97 -2.81
CA SER A 273 15.89 11.18 -3.61
C SER A 273 15.47 10.84 -5.04
N ILE A 274 15.98 9.74 -5.61
CA ILE A 274 15.49 9.23 -6.90
C ILE A 274 14.04 8.76 -6.78
N ASP A 275 13.69 8.08 -5.68
CA ASP A 275 12.30 7.69 -5.39
C ASP A 275 11.38 8.92 -5.26
N ALA A 276 11.84 9.97 -4.56
CA ALA A 276 11.09 11.22 -4.43
C ALA A 276 10.83 11.88 -5.78
N ALA A 277 11.83 11.91 -6.66
CA ALA A 277 11.69 12.47 -8.01
C ALA A 277 10.68 11.71 -8.89
N ALA A 278 10.49 10.42 -8.63
CA ALA A 278 9.45 9.59 -9.27
C ALA A 278 8.07 9.72 -8.61
N GLY A 279 7.91 10.61 -7.61
CA GLY A 279 6.65 10.87 -6.92
C GLY A 279 6.39 10.06 -5.66
N THR A 280 7.23 9.10 -5.33
CA THR A 280 7.16 8.30 -4.10
C THR A 280 7.46 9.18 -2.88
N ILE A 281 6.96 8.84 -1.72
CA ILE A 281 7.25 9.54 -0.46
C ILE A 281 8.36 8.78 0.27
N PRO A 282 9.61 9.24 0.20
CA PRO A 282 10.74 8.53 0.77
C PRO A 282 10.66 8.44 2.30
N ALA A 283 11.13 7.34 2.87
CA ALA A 283 11.27 7.21 4.31
C ALA A 283 12.43 8.08 4.86
N HIS A 284 13.43 8.40 4.04
CA HIS A 284 14.56 9.25 4.41
C HIS A 284 14.15 10.72 4.46
N ARG A 285 14.15 11.32 5.67
CA ARG A 285 13.63 12.68 5.89
C ARG A 285 14.32 13.73 5.03
N ALA A 286 15.66 13.71 4.98
CA ALA A 286 16.40 14.71 4.19
C ALA A 286 16.14 14.55 2.67
N ALA A 287 15.85 13.35 2.16
CA ALA A 287 15.47 13.16 0.77
C ALA A 287 14.10 13.83 0.48
N LEU A 288 13.14 13.68 1.39
CA LEU A 288 11.84 14.33 1.27
C LEU A 288 11.93 15.86 1.42
N ASP A 289 12.79 16.35 2.34
CA ASP A 289 12.97 17.79 2.59
C ASP A 289 13.73 18.48 1.44
N ALA A 290 14.59 17.76 0.74
CA ALA A 290 15.33 18.26 -0.42
C ALA A 290 14.49 18.26 -1.72
N TYR A 291 13.35 17.56 -1.73
CA TYR A 291 12.48 17.52 -2.91
C TYR A 291 11.84 18.88 -3.17
N VAL A 292 12.01 19.38 -4.38
CA VAL A 292 11.42 20.64 -4.85
C VAL A 292 10.22 20.30 -5.74
N PRO A 293 9.00 20.73 -5.37
CA PRO A 293 7.82 20.53 -6.21
C PRO A 293 8.01 21.09 -7.60
N VAL A 294 7.55 20.36 -8.60
CA VAL A 294 7.71 20.77 -10.01
C VAL A 294 6.75 21.88 -10.41
N ASP A 295 5.63 22.01 -9.70
CA ASP A 295 4.60 23.04 -9.89
C ASP A 295 3.69 23.19 -8.67
N ASP A 296 2.65 24.05 -8.76
CA ASP A 296 1.73 24.31 -7.65
C ASP A 296 0.87 23.08 -7.29
N VAL A 297 0.51 22.24 -8.25
CA VAL A 297 -0.27 21.00 -8.02
C VAL A 297 0.55 19.98 -7.23
N ASP A 298 1.82 19.86 -7.58
CA ASP A 298 2.74 18.99 -6.84
C ASP A 298 3.02 19.51 -5.42
N ALA A 299 3.13 20.84 -5.26
CA ALA A 299 3.26 21.46 -3.95
C ALA A 299 2.02 21.16 -3.07
N GLU A 300 0.81 21.27 -3.65
CA GLU A 300 -0.44 20.93 -2.98
C GLU A 300 -0.50 19.43 -2.63
N ARG A 301 -0.10 18.55 -3.56
CA ARG A 301 -0.01 17.10 -3.32
C ARG A 301 0.88 16.78 -2.13
N LEU A 302 2.07 17.38 -2.07
CA LEU A 302 2.99 17.17 -0.96
C LEU A 302 2.44 17.68 0.38
N ALA A 303 1.79 18.84 0.39
CA ALA A 303 1.17 19.39 1.58
C ALA A 303 0.07 18.46 2.12
N VAL A 304 -0.82 17.98 1.24
CA VAL A 304 -1.86 17.00 1.59
C VAL A 304 -1.26 15.70 2.09
N THR A 305 -0.24 15.18 1.40
CA THR A 305 0.45 13.93 1.79
C THR A 305 1.09 14.05 3.17
N ARG A 306 1.83 15.13 3.45
CA ARG A 306 2.44 15.39 4.77
C ARG A 306 1.38 15.45 5.88
N SER A 307 0.28 16.17 5.65
CA SER A 307 -0.84 16.22 6.59
C SER A 307 -1.47 14.84 6.81
N THR A 308 -1.64 14.05 5.76
CA THR A 308 -2.18 12.68 5.87
C THR A 308 -1.28 11.78 6.72
N ILE A 309 0.04 11.85 6.53
CA ILE A 309 1.01 11.08 7.34
C ILE A 309 0.92 11.47 8.82
N GLU A 310 0.74 12.76 9.12
CA GLU A 310 0.71 13.25 10.49
C GLU A 310 -0.56 12.86 11.25
N VAL A 311 -1.73 12.98 10.62
CA VAL A 311 -3.02 12.94 11.35
C VAL A 311 -4.02 11.90 10.86
N ALA A 312 -3.88 11.41 9.63
CA ALA A 312 -4.88 10.59 8.96
C ALA A 312 -4.43 9.16 8.65
N MET A 313 -3.17 8.84 8.92
CA MET A 313 -2.58 7.55 8.57
C MET A 313 -3.23 6.40 9.33
N LEU A 314 -3.78 5.44 8.59
CA LEU A 314 -4.43 4.24 9.10
C LEU A 314 -3.62 3.01 8.69
N THR A 315 -3.32 2.13 9.63
CA THR A 315 -2.53 0.91 9.39
C THR A 315 -3.25 -0.32 9.90
N TYR A 316 -2.96 -1.46 9.32
CA TYR A 316 -3.44 -2.74 9.82
C TYR A 316 -2.65 -3.20 11.05
N PRO A 317 -3.25 -4.04 11.91
CA PRO A 317 -2.49 -4.69 12.97
C PRO A 317 -1.43 -5.63 12.37
N PRO A 318 -0.25 -5.74 12.98
CA PRO A 318 0.81 -6.63 12.52
C PRO A 318 0.49 -8.09 12.90
N LEU A 319 -0.19 -8.83 12.02
CA LEU A 319 -0.59 -10.23 12.22
C LEU A 319 0.11 -11.15 11.22
N GLU A 320 0.56 -12.33 11.69
CA GLU A 320 1.18 -13.34 10.81
C GLU A 320 0.18 -13.91 9.78
N CYS A 321 -1.09 -13.97 10.14
CA CYS A 321 -2.18 -14.43 9.27
C CYS A 321 -2.93 -13.31 8.54
N PHE A 322 -2.32 -12.13 8.43
CA PHE A 322 -3.02 -10.99 7.83
C PHE A 322 -3.39 -11.23 6.37
N LEU A 323 -2.54 -11.92 5.60
CA LEU A 323 -2.82 -12.26 4.20
C LEU A 323 -4.08 -13.12 4.05
N GLU A 324 -4.21 -14.13 4.89
CA GLU A 324 -5.37 -15.03 4.88
C GLU A 324 -6.67 -14.28 5.25
N ILE A 325 -6.56 -13.34 6.21
CA ILE A 325 -7.69 -12.47 6.58
C ILE A 325 -8.06 -11.55 5.41
N GLU A 326 -7.07 -10.89 4.82
CA GLU A 326 -7.26 -9.96 3.70
C GLU A 326 -7.90 -10.67 2.50
N ASP A 327 -7.38 -11.84 2.12
CA ASP A 327 -7.87 -12.61 0.97
C ASP A 327 -9.31 -13.09 1.16
N ALA A 328 -9.62 -13.64 2.33
CA ALA A 328 -10.98 -14.07 2.62
C ALA A 328 -11.96 -12.90 2.71
N ALA A 329 -11.53 -11.76 3.26
CA ALA A 329 -12.37 -10.59 3.42
C ALA A 329 -12.70 -9.92 2.08
N TRP A 330 -11.69 -9.65 1.23
CA TRP A 330 -11.96 -9.01 -0.06
C TRP A 330 -12.83 -9.88 -0.96
N GLY A 331 -12.65 -11.21 -0.94
CA GLY A 331 -13.48 -12.13 -1.72
C GLY A 331 -14.95 -12.06 -1.34
N ALA A 332 -15.26 -11.98 -0.03
CA ALA A 332 -16.65 -11.83 0.43
C ALA A 332 -17.25 -10.46 0.06
N ILE A 333 -16.46 -9.37 0.13
CA ILE A 333 -16.90 -8.04 -0.29
C ILE A 333 -17.15 -8.03 -1.81
N HIS A 334 -16.26 -8.62 -2.60
CA HIS A 334 -16.41 -8.71 -4.06
C HIS A 334 -17.69 -9.48 -4.44
N ASP A 335 -17.97 -10.62 -3.78
CA ASP A 335 -19.22 -11.36 -3.96
C ASP A 335 -20.46 -10.47 -3.72
N ALA A 336 -20.39 -9.55 -2.75
CA ALA A 336 -21.46 -8.59 -2.50
C ALA A 336 -21.50 -7.48 -3.56
N LEU A 337 -20.34 -7.00 -4.08
CA LEU A 337 -20.29 -6.00 -5.15
C LEU A 337 -20.96 -6.52 -6.43
N VAL A 338 -20.68 -7.75 -6.80
CA VAL A 338 -21.27 -8.38 -8.01
C VAL A 338 -22.67 -8.94 -7.78
N GLY A 339 -23.20 -8.83 -6.54
CA GLY A 339 -24.57 -9.19 -6.20
C GLY A 339 -24.84 -10.69 -6.02
N THR A 340 -23.80 -11.51 -5.85
CA THR A 340 -23.93 -12.95 -5.54
C THR A 340 -24.41 -13.20 -4.12
N ILE A 341 -24.10 -12.30 -3.19
CA ILE A 341 -24.55 -12.33 -1.80
C ILE A 341 -24.96 -10.92 -1.35
N ASP A 342 -25.68 -10.81 -0.24
CA ASP A 342 -26.01 -9.53 0.39
C ASP A 342 -24.89 -9.07 1.36
N ALA A 343 -24.93 -7.80 1.77
CA ALA A 343 -23.94 -7.23 2.66
C ALA A 343 -23.87 -7.91 4.04
N PRO A 344 -24.97 -8.25 4.72
CA PRO A 344 -24.91 -9.03 5.95
C PRO A 344 -24.19 -10.37 5.80
N THR A 345 -24.49 -11.12 4.73
CA THR A 345 -23.83 -12.40 4.44
C THR A 345 -22.33 -12.22 4.18
N ALA A 346 -21.92 -11.15 3.47
CA ALA A 346 -20.51 -10.84 3.25
C ALA A 346 -19.79 -10.56 4.58
N VAL A 347 -20.40 -9.76 5.45
CA VAL A 347 -19.87 -9.43 6.79
C VAL A 347 -19.72 -10.68 7.66
N ASP A 348 -20.71 -11.57 7.69
CA ASP A 348 -20.63 -12.82 8.45
C ASP A 348 -19.50 -13.73 7.94
N ARG A 349 -19.34 -13.82 6.60
CA ARG A 349 -18.24 -14.59 5.99
C ARG A 349 -16.88 -14.01 6.32
N MET A 350 -16.70 -12.68 6.20
CA MET A 350 -15.44 -12.00 6.55
C MET A 350 -15.05 -12.27 8.00
N GLN A 351 -15.98 -12.05 8.93
CA GLN A 351 -15.72 -12.23 10.35
C GLN A 351 -15.35 -13.69 10.67
N ALA A 352 -16.11 -14.65 10.15
CA ALA A 352 -15.84 -16.07 10.39
C ALA A 352 -14.47 -16.50 9.83
N ALA A 353 -14.12 -16.06 8.62
CA ALA A 353 -12.84 -16.37 8.02
C ALA A 353 -11.67 -15.72 8.76
N ALA A 354 -11.80 -14.47 9.18
CA ALA A 354 -10.77 -13.75 9.92
C ALA A 354 -10.51 -14.39 11.30
N VAL A 355 -11.55 -14.82 12.00
CA VAL A 355 -11.41 -15.56 13.27
C VAL A 355 -10.73 -16.90 13.04
N ALA A 356 -11.13 -17.65 12.02
CA ALA A 356 -10.54 -18.95 11.71
C ALA A 356 -9.05 -18.84 11.35
N ALA A 357 -8.66 -17.81 10.58
CA ALA A 357 -7.26 -17.55 10.23
C ALA A 357 -6.42 -17.24 11.48
N LEU A 358 -6.95 -16.43 12.41
CA LEU A 358 -6.25 -16.10 13.65
C LEU A 358 -6.09 -17.32 14.57
N GLU A 359 -7.12 -18.17 14.68
CA GLU A 359 -7.07 -19.42 15.46
C GLU A 359 -6.08 -20.43 14.88
N ALA A 360 -5.97 -20.51 13.54
CA ALA A 360 -5.01 -21.39 12.87
C ALA A 360 -3.54 -20.94 13.02
N ALA A 361 -3.31 -19.65 13.25
CA ALA A 361 -1.97 -19.07 13.44
C ALA A 361 -1.52 -19.07 14.93
N SER A 362 -2.42 -19.37 15.88
CA SER A 362 -2.18 -19.37 17.32
C SER A 362 -1.66 -20.72 17.80
#